data_a6ed4a8e99eb77091991e4df6d15a77a
#
_entry.id   a6ed4a8e99eb77091991e4df6d15a77a
#
_cell.length_a   1.000
_cell.length_b   1.000
_cell.length_c   1.000
_cell.angle_alpha   90.00
_cell.angle_beta   90.00
_cell.angle_gamma   90.00
#
_symmetry.space_group_name_H-M   'P 1'
#
loop_
_entity.id
_entity.type
_entity.pdbx_description
1 polymer ?
#
loop_
_entity_poly.entity_id
_entity_poly.type
_entity_poly.pdbx_seq_one_letter_code
_entity_poly.pdbx_strand_id
1 'polypeptide(L)'
;MSATSSRRGPRQRHATASRASSCALLLGALLAAPLQAGGVLRGGHPGEPDSLDPHAAIAAPALIVNNDLFEALMTLDARGRPVPGAAERYSVSPDGRVYTFVLRPGLVWSDGRPITSADFLYSFRRLANPATGLTGLAAWIDLIQGGKAILQGKAPPDSLGVSAPDPRSVRIELVAPAPYFPNIVALPVFAPMPRHVIEQHGRAWTRPGNIVSNGPFVLEEWRPGQFVRVRRNPRFHAAKQVRLDGVEYHPIADLNAGLRLFRAGQLDTLTNFPPEKLDSLRAEMPGELRLAPSLGVTVYVLNHRSPKLADPRVRRALSLAIDRELITARLVRAGDTPTLGLVPPGMAPRGTRPRTPVVPSPAQRVAQARELLAASGYGK
;
A
#
# COMPACT_ATOMS: atom_id res chain seq x y z
N MET A 1 -13.61 28.49 -91.16
CA MET A 1 -12.60 29.04 -92.06
C MET A 1 -11.22 28.57 -91.57
N SER A 2 -10.72 27.72 -92.37
CA SER A 2 -9.37 27.56 -92.95
C SER A 2 -8.27 27.21 -91.90
N ALA A 3 -7.87 25.99 -91.94
CA ALA A 3 -6.96 25.26 -92.84
C ALA A 3 -5.51 25.68 -92.58
N THR A 4 -4.62 24.89 -92.45
CA THR A 4 -3.85 23.85 -93.11
C THR A 4 -2.48 23.77 -92.45
N SER A 5 -1.83 22.80 -92.29
CA SER A 5 -1.23 21.67 -93.02
C SER A 5 0.23 21.50 -92.61
N SER A 6 0.59 20.35 -92.26
CA SER A 6 1.54 19.34 -92.74
C SER A 6 3.06 19.75 -92.72
N ARG A 7 3.94 18.93 -92.23
CA ARG A 7 4.67 17.84 -92.89
C ARG A 7 5.76 17.22 -92.01
N ARG A 8 5.75 15.98 -91.98
CA ARG A 8 6.68 14.89 -91.83
C ARG A 8 8.18 15.12 -91.95
N GLY A 9 8.89 14.38 -91.10
CA GLY A 9 9.93 13.46 -91.40
C GLY A 9 11.27 13.69 -90.62
N PRO A 10 12.22 12.78 -90.66
CA PRO A 10 12.12 11.46 -90.06
C PRO A 10 13.25 11.19 -89.02
N ARG A 11 13.04 10.13 -88.19
CA ARG A 11 13.96 9.24 -87.53
C ARG A 11 15.40 9.63 -87.27
N GLN A 12 15.80 9.71 -85.99
CA GLN A 12 17.05 9.08 -85.52
C GLN A 12 16.82 8.42 -84.17
N ARG A 13 17.15 7.13 -84.10
CA ARG A 13 17.22 6.30 -82.91
C ARG A 13 18.52 6.65 -82.22
N HIS A 14 18.44 7.11 -80.97
CA HIS A 14 19.56 6.97 -80.05
C HIS A 14 19.09 6.22 -78.80
N ALA A 15 19.66 5.06 -78.63
CA ALA A 15 19.59 4.25 -77.42
C ALA A 15 20.29 5.00 -76.33
N THR A 16 19.57 5.33 -75.27
CA THR A 16 20.17 5.77 -74.01
C THR A 16 19.75 4.81 -72.91
N ALA A 17 20.78 4.26 -72.30
CA ALA A 17 20.73 3.27 -71.27
C ALA A 17 19.89 3.73 -70.07
N SER A 18 18.93 2.90 -69.68
CA SER A 18 18.20 2.98 -68.43
C SER A 18 19.15 2.78 -67.27
N ARG A 19 19.51 3.84 -66.56
CA ARG A 19 20.09 3.76 -65.21
C ARG A 19 18.93 3.54 -64.24
N ALA A 20 18.74 2.30 -63.83
CA ALA A 20 17.90 1.94 -62.71
C ALA A 20 18.53 2.51 -61.43
N SER A 21 17.99 3.58 -60.93
CA SER A 21 18.26 4.09 -59.59
C SER A 21 17.58 3.15 -58.60
N SER A 22 18.39 2.24 -58.03
CA SER A 22 18.03 1.46 -56.87
C SER A 22 17.91 2.42 -55.65
N CYS A 23 16.73 2.91 -55.37
CA CYS A 23 16.40 3.46 -54.05
C CYS A 23 16.39 2.32 -53.05
N ALA A 24 17.54 2.10 -52.40
CA ALA A 24 17.61 1.28 -51.23
C ALA A 24 16.81 1.98 -50.09
N LEU A 25 15.60 1.49 -49.85
CA LEU A 25 14.84 1.78 -48.64
C LEU A 25 15.63 1.21 -47.43
N LEU A 26 16.46 2.03 -46.81
CA LEU A 26 16.95 1.82 -45.46
C LEU A 26 15.72 1.89 -44.54
N LEU A 27 15.03 0.76 -44.34
CA LEU A 27 14.17 0.57 -43.19
C LEU A 27 15.06 0.55 -41.94
N GLY A 28 15.29 1.73 -41.37
CA GLY A 28 15.85 1.87 -40.04
C GLY A 28 14.91 1.17 -39.07
N ALA A 29 15.22 -0.06 -38.69
CA ALA A 29 14.66 -0.68 -37.50
C ALA A 29 15.04 0.23 -36.33
N LEU A 30 14.13 1.13 -35.96
CA LEU A 30 14.13 1.72 -34.62
C LEU A 30 13.94 0.54 -33.66
N LEU A 31 15.04 -0.05 -33.25
CA LEU A 31 15.11 -0.82 -32.01
C LEU A 31 14.64 0.15 -30.95
N ALA A 32 13.35 0.05 -30.58
CA ALA A 32 12.85 0.63 -29.36
C ALA A 32 13.68 0.00 -28.22
N ALA A 33 14.78 0.65 -27.86
CA ALA A 33 15.48 0.33 -26.63
C ALA A 33 14.41 0.33 -25.54
N PRO A 34 14.30 -0.72 -24.73
CA PRO A 34 13.40 -0.67 -23.60
C PRO A 34 13.79 0.59 -22.83
N LEU A 35 12.83 1.51 -22.60
CA LEU A 35 13.00 2.59 -21.67
C LEU A 35 13.38 1.92 -20.33
N GLN A 36 14.66 1.82 -20.04
CA GLN A 36 15.13 1.56 -18.70
C GLN A 36 14.76 2.81 -17.93
N ALA A 37 13.60 2.76 -17.26
CA ALA A 37 13.28 3.74 -16.27
C ALA A 37 14.22 3.49 -15.09
N GLY A 38 15.46 3.94 -15.20
CA GLY A 38 16.40 4.15 -14.11
C GLY A 38 16.06 5.48 -13.45
N GLY A 39 16.64 5.71 -12.26
CA GLY A 39 16.51 6.97 -11.52
C GLY A 39 15.86 6.78 -10.16
N VAL A 40 15.92 7.85 -9.38
CA VAL A 40 15.39 7.91 -8.01
C VAL A 40 14.03 8.61 -8.06
N LEU A 41 12.99 7.94 -7.57
CA LEU A 41 11.65 8.50 -7.39
C LEU A 41 11.60 9.32 -6.10
N ARG A 42 11.22 10.60 -6.19
CA ARG A 42 11.05 11.48 -5.03
C ARG A 42 9.58 11.61 -4.67
N GLY A 43 9.19 10.98 -3.54
CA GLY A 43 7.81 10.94 -3.08
C GLY A 43 7.56 11.83 -1.86
N GLY A 44 6.54 12.70 -1.93
CA GLY A 44 6.05 13.45 -0.77
C GLY A 44 5.01 12.64 0.00
N HIS A 45 5.23 12.43 1.31
CA HIS A 45 4.39 11.63 2.19
C HIS A 45 3.93 12.39 3.43
N PRO A 46 2.78 12.05 4.06
CA PRO A 46 2.23 12.81 5.16
C PRO A 46 2.96 12.53 6.49
N GLY A 47 4.20 12.98 6.62
CA GLY A 47 4.98 12.94 7.85
C GLY A 47 6.12 11.92 7.86
N GLU A 48 6.81 11.87 8.99
CA GLU A 48 7.98 11.05 9.24
C GLU A 48 7.58 9.61 9.61
N PRO A 49 8.34 8.57 9.18
CA PRO A 49 8.19 7.23 9.74
C PRO A 49 8.48 7.21 11.24
N ASP A 50 7.59 6.58 12.01
CA ASP A 50 7.79 6.36 13.45
C ASP A 50 8.80 5.24 13.74
N SER A 51 8.94 4.29 12.82
CA SER A 51 9.91 3.19 12.90
C SER A 51 10.13 2.54 11.54
N LEU A 52 11.34 2.02 11.30
CA LEU A 52 11.63 1.09 10.20
C LEU A 52 11.68 -0.38 10.67
N ASP A 53 11.35 -0.66 11.94
CA ASP A 53 11.03 -2.01 12.40
C ASP A 53 9.56 -2.31 12.07
N PRO A 54 9.25 -3.26 11.16
CA PRO A 54 7.88 -3.56 10.77
C PRO A 54 6.97 -3.95 11.94
N HIS A 55 7.53 -4.48 13.02
CA HIS A 55 6.77 -4.84 14.23
C HIS A 55 6.46 -3.63 15.13
N ALA A 56 7.26 -2.56 15.05
CA ALA A 56 7.08 -1.33 15.83
C ALA A 56 6.35 -0.24 15.06
N ALA A 57 6.36 -0.30 13.75
CA ALA A 57 5.78 0.70 12.84
C ALA A 57 4.25 0.69 12.92
N ILE A 58 3.64 1.84 13.23
CA ILE A 58 2.18 2.01 13.26
C ILE A 58 1.71 3.16 12.37
N ALA A 59 2.58 4.12 12.06
CA ALA A 59 2.25 5.25 11.22
C ALA A 59 2.25 4.87 9.73
N ALA A 60 1.33 5.45 8.96
CA ALA A 60 1.22 5.19 7.53
C ALA A 60 2.54 5.44 6.75
N PRO A 61 3.33 6.51 7.02
CA PRO A 61 4.63 6.71 6.38
C PRO A 61 5.61 5.55 6.60
N ALA A 62 5.65 5.00 7.81
CA ALA A 62 6.51 3.85 8.12
C ALA A 62 6.08 2.58 7.37
N LEU A 63 4.76 2.35 7.26
CA LEU A 63 4.23 1.21 6.50
C LEU A 63 4.60 1.29 5.02
N ILE A 64 4.59 2.50 4.44
CA ILE A 64 4.99 2.72 3.04
C ILE A 64 6.46 2.32 2.84
N VAL A 65 7.37 2.85 3.65
CA VAL A 65 8.81 2.54 3.57
C VAL A 65 9.07 1.06 3.84
N ASN A 66 8.39 0.48 4.84
CA ASN A 66 8.57 -0.93 5.19
C ASN A 66 8.08 -1.90 4.10
N ASN A 67 7.07 -1.53 3.29
CA ASN A 67 6.66 -2.32 2.12
C ASN A 67 7.78 -2.44 1.06
N ASP A 68 8.64 -1.44 0.96
CA ASP A 68 9.76 -1.44 0.02
C ASP A 68 11.01 -2.10 0.60
N LEU A 69 11.17 -2.08 1.92
CA LEU A 69 12.31 -2.71 2.61
C LEU A 69 12.09 -4.21 2.86
N PHE A 70 10.85 -4.64 3.11
CA PHE A 70 10.55 -6.00 3.54
C PHE A 70 9.44 -6.64 2.71
N GLU A 71 9.66 -7.88 2.30
CA GLU A 71 8.66 -8.69 1.62
C GLU A 71 8.17 -9.80 2.56
N ALA A 72 6.85 -9.90 2.74
CA ALA A 72 6.21 -10.92 3.54
C ALA A 72 5.96 -12.22 2.74
N LEU A 73 5.26 -13.22 3.33
CA LEU A 73 4.91 -14.47 2.64
C LEU A 73 4.12 -14.19 1.35
N MET A 74 3.16 -13.27 1.41
CA MET A 74 2.42 -12.75 0.27
C MET A 74 2.77 -11.27 0.10
N THR A 75 2.41 -10.69 -1.04
CA THR A 75 2.45 -9.25 -1.30
C THR A 75 1.16 -8.82 -2.00
N LEU A 76 0.93 -7.51 -2.18
CA LEU A 76 -0.24 -7.01 -2.87
C LEU A 76 0.13 -6.52 -4.27
N ASP A 77 -0.68 -6.89 -5.27
CA ASP A 77 -0.56 -6.30 -6.61
C ASP A 77 -1.09 -4.86 -6.65
N ALA A 78 -0.93 -4.18 -7.78
CA ALA A 78 -1.41 -2.82 -7.99
C ALA A 78 -2.94 -2.64 -7.81
N ARG A 79 -3.70 -3.73 -7.71
CA ARG A 79 -5.14 -3.76 -7.45
C ARG A 79 -5.48 -4.14 -6.01
N GLY A 80 -4.48 -4.25 -5.14
CA GLY A 80 -4.65 -4.66 -3.75
C GLY A 80 -4.99 -6.13 -3.55
N ARG A 81 -4.74 -7.00 -4.54
CA ARG A 81 -4.98 -8.43 -4.43
C ARG A 81 -3.75 -9.15 -3.91
N PRO A 82 -3.89 -10.13 -2.99
CA PRO A 82 -2.76 -10.90 -2.52
C PRO A 82 -2.19 -11.78 -3.63
N VAL A 83 -0.90 -11.68 -3.85
CA VAL A 83 -0.12 -12.47 -4.80
C VAL A 83 1.12 -13.06 -4.09
N PRO A 84 1.74 -14.12 -4.62
CA PRO A 84 2.96 -14.69 -4.04
C PRO A 84 4.07 -13.65 -3.86
N GLY A 85 4.55 -13.50 -2.62
CA GLY A 85 5.71 -12.71 -2.23
C GLY A 85 6.94 -13.60 -2.04
N ALA A 86 7.49 -13.66 -0.81
CA ALA A 86 8.56 -14.58 -0.45
C ALA A 86 8.15 -16.06 -0.57
N ALA A 87 6.87 -16.38 -0.38
CA ALA A 87 6.34 -17.69 -0.74
C ALA A 87 6.05 -17.76 -2.24
N GLU A 88 6.42 -18.88 -2.90
CA GLU A 88 6.08 -19.14 -4.30
C GLU A 88 4.65 -19.66 -4.46
N ARG A 89 4.12 -20.36 -3.45
CA ARG A 89 2.77 -20.92 -3.41
C ARG A 89 2.34 -21.19 -1.97
N TYR A 90 1.06 -21.41 -1.80
CA TYR A 90 0.52 -21.90 -0.54
C TYR A 90 -0.62 -22.91 -0.79
N SER A 91 -0.93 -23.71 0.23
CA SER A 91 -2.09 -24.58 0.30
C SER A 91 -2.89 -24.34 1.57
N VAL A 92 -4.17 -24.71 1.55
CA VAL A 92 -5.08 -24.56 2.68
C VAL A 92 -5.71 -25.91 2.95
N SER A 93 -5.83 -26.30 4.23
CA SER A 93 -6.52 -27.52 4.64
C SER A 93 -8.01 -27.47 4.28
N PRO A 94 -8.69 -28.63 4.16
CA PRO A 94 -10.11 -28.68 3.80
C PRO A 94 -11.02 -27.92 4.77
N ASP A 95 -10.64 -27.83 6.05
CA ASP A 95 -11.35 -27.07 7.08
C ASP A 95 -11.05 -25.57 7.07
N GLY A 96 -10.15 -25.11 6.17
CA GLY A 96 -9.79 -23.69 6.00
C GLY A 96 -8.94 -23.10 7.14
N ARG A 97 -8.40 -23.94 8.04
CA ARG A 97 -7.70 -23.47 9.24
C ARG A 97 -6.18 -23.54 9.15
N VAL A 98 -5.63 -24.44 8.32
CA VAL A 98 -4.18 -24.60 8.21
C VAL A 98 -3.69 -24.11 6.86
N TYR A 99 -2.82 -23.12 6.89
CA TYR A 99 -2.13 -22.58 5.73
C TYR A 99 -0.68 -23.08 5.72
N THR A 100 -0.23 -23.64 4.61
CA THR A 100 1.16 -24.05 4.40
C THR A 100 1.75 -23.25 3.24
N PHE A 101 2.69 -22.37 3.53
CA PHE A 101 3.40 -21.56 2.55
C PHE A 101 4.73 -22.22 2.22
N VAL A 102 5.07 -22.29 0.93
CA VAL A 102 6.36 -22.81 0.46
C VAL A 102 7.18 -21.63 -0.06
N LEU A 103 8.32 -21.37 0.58
CA LEU A 103 9.22 -20.27 0.23
C LEU A 103 9.88 -20.51 -1.12
N ARG A 104 10.14 -19.42 -1.86
CA ARG A 104 10.95 -19.47 -3.09
C ARG A 104 12.33 -20.06 -2.80
N PRO A 105 12.93 -20.79 -3.72
CA PRO A 105 14.32 -21.22 -3.57
C PRO A 105 15.27 -20.02 -3.66
N GLY A 106 16.38 -20.09 -2.92
CA GLY A 106 17.47 -19.11 -3.03
C GLY A 106 17.17 -17.72 -2.47
N LEU A 107 16.16 -17.57 -1.61
CA LEU A 107 15.94 -16.31 -0.90
C LEU A 107 17.12 -15.95 -0.03
N VAL A 108 17.55 -14.69 -0.10
CA VAL A 108 18.66 -14.19 0.71
C VAL A 108 18.31 -12.78 1.26
N TRP A 109 18.86 -12.49 2.42
CA TRP A 109 18.90 -11.15 2.99
C TRP A 109 19.79 -10.22 2.15
N SER A 110 19.66 -8.91 2.35
CA SER A 110 20.48 -7.91 1.67
C SER A 110 21.97 -8.02 2.00
N ASP A 111 22.36 -8.65 3.09
CA ASP A 111 23.74 -9.00 3.45
C ASP A 111 24.24 -10.31 2.79
N GLY A 112 23.36 -11.05 2.12
CA GLY A 112 23.66 -12.31 1.40
C GLY A 112 23.42 -13.57 2.21
N ARG A 113 23.03 -13.49 3.48
CA ARG A 113 22.66 -14.68 4.28
C ARG A 113 21.37 -15.31 3.76
N PRO A 114 21.24 -16.65 3.76
CA PRO A 114 20.01 -17.32 3.35
C PRO A 114 18.82 -16.94 4.26
N ILE A 115 17.63 -16.82 3.64
CA ILE A 115 16.36 -16.70 4.35
C ILE A 115 15.68 -18.07 4.33
N THR A 116 15.22 -18.50 5.49
CA THR A 116 14.57 -19.79 5.68
C THR A 116 13.23 -19.61 6.43
N SER A 117 12.47 -20.68 6.52
CA SER A 117 11.24 -20.72 7.35
C SER A 117 11.48 -20.39 8.83
N ALA A 118 12.71 -20.60 9.33
CA ALA A 118 13.09 -20.24 10.70
C ALA A 118 13.06 -18.72 10.92
N ASP A 119 13.40 -17.90 9.92
CA ASP A 119 13.32 -16.44 10.01
C ASP A 119 11.88 -15.96 10.12
N PHE A 120 10.95 -16.61 9.42
CA PHE A 120 9.52 -16.35 9.57
C PHE A 120 9.01 -16.81 10.94
N LEU A 121 9.37 -18.01 11.39
CA LEU A 121 9.00 -18.51 12.71
C LEU A 121 9.49 -17.56 13.83
N TYR A 122 10.73 -17.09 13.73
CA TYR A 122 11.27 -16.07 14.63
C TYR A 122 10.45 -14.79 14.61
N SER A 123 10.09 -14.30 13.40
CA SER A 123 9.28 -13.10 13.20
C SER A 123 7.93 -13.20 13.89
N PHE A 124 7.17 -14.27 13.64
CA PHE A 124 5.86 -14.48 14.25
C PHE A 124 5.93 -14.55 15.78
N ARG A 125 6.90 -15.27 16.31
CA ARG A 125 7.12 -15.39 17.77
C ARG A 125 7.53 -14.07 18.38
N ARG A 126 8.39 -13.28 17.71
CA ARG A 126 8.79 -11.94 18.15
C ARG A 126 7.60 -10.99 18.21
N LEU A 127 6.74 -11.00 17.20
CA LEU A 127 5.52 -10.18 17.15
C LEU A 127 4.52 -10.59 18.25
N ALA A 128 4.39 -11.88 18.52
CA ALA A 128 3.49 -12.40 19.54
C ALA A 128 3.98 -12.16 20.98
N ASN A 129 5.29 -11.94 21.20
CA ASN A 129 5.89 -11.85 22.53
C ASN A 129 5.62 -10.49 23.19
N PRO A 130 4.82 -10.40 24.25
CA PRO A 130 4.51 -9.14 24.92
C PRO A 130 5.74 -8.47 25.57
N ALA A 131 6.78 -9.24 25.90
CA ALA A 131 8.03 -8.70 26.46
C ALA A 131 8.80 -7.80 25.48
N THR A 132 8.52 -7.87 24.19
CA THR A 132 9.12 -6.97 23.19
C THR A 132 8.56 -5.55 23.24
N GLY A 133 7.39 -5.34 23.82
CA GLY A 133 6.67 -4.07 23.81
C GLY A 133 6.09 -3.68 22.44
N LEU A 134 6.11 -4.59 21.46
CA LEU A 134 5.68 -4.36 20.08
C LEU A 134 4.18 -4.67 19.94
N THR A 135 3.32 -3.75 20.37
CA THR A 135 1.88 -4.01 20.51
C THR A 135 1.01 -3.47 19.35
N GLY A 136 1.55 -2.60 18.50
CA GLY A 136 0.75 -1.85 17.53
C GLY A 136 -0.07 -2.71 16.56
N LEU A 137 0.55 -3.69 15.91
CA LEU A 137 -0.10 -4.59 14.95
C LEU A 137 -0.19 -6.04 15.47
N ALA A 138 0.19 -6.29 16.71
CA ALA A 138 0.17 -7.63 17.32
C ALA A 138 -1.25 -8.24 17.41
N ALA A 139 -2.31 -7.43 17.37
CA ALA A 139 -3.68 -7.91 17.40
C ALA A 139 -4.02 -8.93 16.29
N TRP A 140 -3.33 -8.88 15.15
CA TRP A 140 -3.48 -9.88 14.08
C TRP A 140 -3.04 -11.30 14.49
N ILE A 141 -2.19 -11.40 15.50
CA ILE A 141 -1.75 -12.69 16.08
C ILE A 141 -2.92 -13.45 16.73
N ASP A 142 -4.00 -12.76 17.14
CA ASP A 142 -5.21 -13.41 17.67
C ASP A 142 -5.89 -14.37 16.68
N LEU A 143 -5.63 -14.21 15.37
CA LEU A 143 -6.11 -15.12 14.35
C LEU A 143 -5.41 -16.48 14.40
N ILE A 144 -4.22 -16.55 14.96
CA ILE A 144 -3.36 -17.74 15.00
C ILE A 144 -3.61 -18.50 16.30
N GLN A 145 -3.64 -19.83 16.21
CA GLN A 145 -3.82 -20.71 17.37
C GLN A 145 -2.81 -20.37 18.48
N GLY A 146 -3.32 -20.19 19.69
CA GLY A 146 -2.51 -19.80 20.86
C GLY A 146 -2.22 -18.28 20.96
N GLY A 147 -2.40 -17.50 19.88
CA GLY A 147 -1.99 -16.09 19.81
C GLY A 147 -2.57 -15.22 20.93
N LYS A 148 -3.88 -15.33 21.17
CA LYS A 148 -4.55 -14.56 22.23
C LYS A 148 -3.98 -14.84 23.63
N ALA A 149 -3.70 -16.09 23.96
CA ALA A 149 -3.14 -16.48 25.25
C ALA A 149 -1.73 -15.92 25.43
N ILE A 150 -0.92 -15.94 24.37
CA ILE A 150 0.45 -15.40 24.37
C ILE A 150 0.43 -13.88 24.56
N LEU A 151 -0.38 -13.15 23.80
CA LEU A 151 -0.52 -11.69 23.93
C LEU A 151 -1.00 -11.26 25.32
N GLN A 152 -1.76 -12.12 26.02
CA GLN A 152 -2.18 -11.90 27.41
C GLN A 152 -1.15 -12.34 28.43
N GLY A 153 0.02 -12.82 28.03
CA GLY A 153 1.07 -13.34 28.92
C GLY A 153 0.72 -14.66 29.60
N LYS A 154 -0.30 -15.38 29.11
CA LYS A 154 -0.80 -16.66 29.69
C LYS A 154 -0.14 -17.90 29.07
N ALA A 155 0.61 -17.73 27.99
CA ALA A 155 1.31 -18.81 27.30
C ALA A 155 2.63 -18.28 26.71
N PRO A 156 3.65 -19.14 26.55
CA PRO A 156 4.93 -18.73 25.98
C PRO A 156 4.83 -18.54 24.46
N PRO A 157 5.66 -17.66 23.85
CA PRO A 157 5.65 -17.41 22.40
C PRO A 157 5.85 -18.66 21.54
N ASP A 158 6.52 -19.69 22.07
CA ASP A 158 6.78 -20.96 21.38
C ASP A 158 5.53 -21.81 21.19
N SER A 159 4.45 -21.56 21.94
CA SER A 159 3.16 -22.24 21.79
C SER A 159 2.29 -21.66 20.66
N LEU A 160 2.78 -20.64 19.94
CA LEU A 160 2.05 -20.09 18.79
C LEU A 160 1.90 -21.15 17.69
N GLY A 161 0.71 -21.26 17.12
CA GLY A 161 0.37 -22.17 16.02
C GLY A 161 1.10 -21.89 14.70
N VAL A 162 2.42 -21.64 14.78
CA VAL A 162 3.30 -21.45 13.62
C VAL A 162 4.46 -22.42 13.75
N SER A 163 4.77 -23.13 12.67
CA SER A 163 5.89 -24.07 12.61
C SER A 163 6.66 -23.98 11.30
N ALA A 164 7.92 -24.43 11.36
CA ALA A 164 8.84 -24.50 10.24
C ALA A 164 9.29 -25.96 10.06
N PRO A 165 8.48 -26.84 9.43
CA PRO A 165 8.75 -28.27 9.34
C PRO A 165 10.00 -28.59 8.51
N ASP A 166 10.37 -27.72 7.58
CA ASP A 166 11.57 -27.79 6.78
C ASP A 166 12.06 -26.36 6.43
N PRO A 167 13.26 -26.17 5.88
CA PRO A 167 13.81 -24.82 5.63
C PRO A 167 12.99 -23.93 4.69
N ARG A 168 12.02 -24.47 3.97
CA ARG A 168 11.22 -23.73 3.00
C ARG A 168 9.72 -23.71 3.30
N SER A 169 9.26 -24.42 4.30
CA SER A 169 7.84 -24.52 4.63
C SER A 169 7.51 -23.76 5.92
N VAL A 170 6.55 -22.83 5.82
CA VAL A 170 5.95 -22.14 6.98
C VAL A 170 4.51 -22.61 7.10
N ARG A 171 4.18 -23.32 8.19
CA ARG A 171 2.83 -23.81 8.48
C ARG A 171 2.21 -22.93 9.58
N ILE A 172 1.02 -22.42 9.32
CA ILE A 172 0.28 -21.54 10.24
C ILE A 172 -1.10 -22.15 10.48
N GLU A 173 -1.46 -22.30 11.74
CA GLU A 173 -2.75 -22.83 12.18
C GLU A 173 -3.60 -21.71 12.79
N LEU A 174 -4.80 -21.50 12.25
CA LEU A 174 -5.73 -20.45 12.65
C LEU A 174 -6.76 -20.97 13.66
N VAL A 175 -7.26 -20.07 14.51
CA VAL A 175 -8.35 -20.38 15.47
C VAL A 175 -9.67 -20.69 14.77
N ALA A 176 -9.91 -20.12 13.56
CA ALA A 176 -11.09 -20.34 12.73
C ALA A 176 -10.73 -20.14 11.25
N PRO A 177 -11.54 -20.64 10.30
CA PRO A 177 -11.34 -20.41 8.89
C PRO A 177 -11.32 -18.91 8.56
N ALA A 178 -10.29 -18.43 7.85
CA ALA A 178 -10.13 -17.04 7.48
C ALA A 178 -9.69 -16.90 6.00
N PRO A 179 -10.61 -16.88 5.04
CA PRO A 179 -10.28 -16.79 3.61
C PRO A 179 -9.48 -15.54 3.23
N TYR A 180 -9.52 -14.51 4.07
CA TYR A 180 -8.77 -13.27 3.91
C TYR A 180 -7.35 -13.34 4.49
N PHE A 181 -6.93 -14.44 5.08
CA PHE A 181 -5.62 -14.58 5.71
C PHE A 181 -4.44 -14.30 4.76
N PRO A 182 -4.48 -14.64 3.45
CA PRO A 182 -3.45 -14.24 2.50
C PRO A 182 -3.23 -12.73 2.40
N ASN A 183 -4.28 -11.90 2.59
CA ASN A 183 -4.15 -10.45 2.65
C ASN A 183 -3.44 -9.99 3.93
N ILE A 184 -3.68 -10.69 5.05
CA ILE A 184 -3.06 -10.37 6.33
C ILE A 184 -1.55 -10.63 6.26
N VAL A 185 -1.13 -11.81 5.77
CA VAL A 185 0.29 -12.17 5.66
C VAL A 185 0.99 -11.51 4.45
N ALA A 186 0.34 -10.57 3.77
CA ALA A 186 0.95 -9.66 2.81
C ALA A 186 1.42 -8.34 3.46
N LEU A 187 1.06 -8.08 4.72
CA LEU A 187 1.49 -6.88 5.43
C LEU A 187 2.96 -7.00 5.88
N PRO A 188 3.74 -5.92 5.84
CA PRO A 188 5.17 -5.95 6.23
C PRO A 188 5.42 -6.47 7.64
N VAL A 189 4.47 -6.31 8.56
CA VAL A 189 4.55 -6.83 9.93
C VAL A 189 4.72 -8.36 9.99
N PHE A 190 4.35 -9.07 8.93
CA PHE A 190 4.53 -10.52 8.78
C PHE A 190 5.72 -10.91 7.90
N ALA A 191 6.56 -9.96 7.52
CA ALA A 191 7.82 -10.26 6.85
C ALA A 191 8.77 -11.02 7.79
N PRO A 192 9.76 -11.76 7.25
CA PRO A 192 10.78 -12.36 8.09
C PRO A 192 11.61 -11.29 8.75
N MET A 193 12.12 -11.55 9.95
CA MET A 193 12.98 -10.62 10.68
C MET A 193 14.41 -11.14 10.76
N PRO A 194 15.43 -10.29 10.50
CA PRO A 194 16.83 -10.67 10.50
C PRO A 194 17.33 -10.87 11.94
N ARG A 195 17.08 -12.06 12.50
CA ARG A 195 17.40 -12.40 13.89
C ARG A 195 18.84 -12.05 14.25
N HIS A 196 19.79 -12.39 13.39
CA HIS A 196 21.23 -12.15 13.61
C HIS A 196 21.56 -10.65 13.77
N VAL A 197 20.86 -9.77 13.06
CA VAL A 197 21.06 -8.31 13.15
C VAL A 197 20.37 -7.75 14.40
N ILE A 198 19.15 -8.24 14.68
CA ILE A 198 18.38 -7.80 15.84
C ILE A 198 19.10 -8.19 17.14
N GLU A 199 19.65 -9.41 17.22
CA GLU A 199 20.42 -9.87 18.39
C GLU A 199 21.75 -9.11 18.54
N GLN A 200 22.40 -8.74 17.43
CA GLN A 200 23.65 -8.00 17.45
C GLN A 200 23.49 -6.53 17.85
N HIS A 201 22.45 -5.86 17.34
CA HIS A 201 22.30 -4.39 17.45
C HIS A 201 21.14 -3.94 18.34
N GLY A 202 20.33 -4.86 18.86
CA GLY A 202 19.17 -4.54 19.68
C GLY A 202 18.25 -3.53 19.01
N ARG A 203 17.86 -2.46 19.70
CA ARG A 203 16.97 -1.42 19.15
C ARG A 203 17.60 -0.60 18.00
N ALA A 204 18.92 -0.65 17.83
CA ALA A 204 19.62 0.07 16.78
C ALA A 204 19.69 -0.71 15.46
N TRP A 205 19.07 -1.87 15.36
CA TRP A 205 19.13 -2.73 14.17
C TRP A 205 18.57 -2.07 12.91
N THR A 206 17.63 -1.11 13.02
CA THR A 206 17.01 -0.39 11.90
C THR A 206 17.79 0.85 11.44
N ARG A 207 18.91 1.18 12.10
CA ARG A 207 19.71 2.34 11.71
C ARG A 207 20.42 2.11 10.37
N PRO A 208 20.68 3.19 9.57
CA PRO A 208 21.54 3.09 8.41
C PRO A 208 22.86 2.40 8.75
N GLY A 209 23.29 1.47 7.91
CA GLY A 209 24.49 0.64 8.13
C GLY A 209 24.26 -0.64 8.93
N ASN A 210 23.21 -0.74 9.75
CA ASN A 210 22.87 -1.95 10.49
C ASN A 210 21.75 -2.75 9.83
N ILE A 211 20.73 -2.04 9.30
CA ILE A 211 19.52 -2.68 8.79
C ILE A 211 19.81 -3.65 7.64
N VAL A 212 19.28 -4.84 7.79
CA VAL A 212 19.25 -5.88 6.75
C VAL A 212 17.80 -6.18 6.42
N SER A 213 17.48 -6.22 5.14
CA SER A 213 16.11 -6.37 4.64
C SER A 213 16.04 -7.41 3.53
N ASN A 214 14.84 -7.81 3.13
CA ASN A 214 14.60 -8.82 2.10
C ASN A 214 13.71 -8.32 0.95
N GLY A 215 13.35 -7.04 0.95
CA GLY A 215 12.48 -6.43 -0.06
C GLY A 215 13.23 -5.94 -1.30
N PRO A 216 12.49 -5.29 -2.23
CA PRO A 216 13.01 -4.76 -3.48
C PRO A 216 14.05 -3.64 -3.31
N PHE A 217 14.04 -2.96 -2.16
CA PHE A 217 15.00 -1.91 -1.83
C PHE A 217 15.68 -2.16 -0.49
N VAL A 218 16.81 -1.49 -0.29
CA VAL A 218 17.57 -1.45 0.97
C VAL A 218 17.76 -0.02 1.42
N LEU A 219 17.75 0.20 2.74
CA LEU A 219 17.99 1.53 3.29
C LEU A 219 19.41 2.01 2.95
N GLU A 220 19.51 3.19 2.39
CA GLU A 220 20.77 3.87 2.11
C GLU A 220 21.04 4.95 3.13
N GLU A 221 20.05 5.83 3.36
CA GLU A 221 20.19 6.97 4.27
C GLU A 221 18.85 7.30 4.92
N TRP A 222 18.89 7.73 6.16
CA TRP A 222 17.76 8.35 6.85
C TRP A 222 18.20 9.64 7.52
N ARG A 223 17.70 10.77 7.01
CA ARG A 223 17.87 12.10 7.60
C ARG A 223 16.55 12.54 8.19
N PRO A 224 16.36 12.44 9.51
CA PRO A 224 15.11 12.82 10.15
C PRO A 224 14.64 14.22 9.77
N GLY A 225 13.37 14.37 9.42
CA GLY A 225 12.77 15.63 8.97
C GLY A 225 13.13 16.06 7.54
N GLN A 226 14.01 15.33 6.84
CA GLN A 226 14.41 15.65 5.47
C GLN A 226 13.96 14.56 4.50
N PHE A 227 14.48 13.34 4.62
CA PHE A 227 14.10 12.21 3.78
C PHE A 227 14.55 10.85 4.36
N VAL A 228 13.91 9.80 3.89
CA VAL A 228 14.41 8.42 3.91
C VAL A 228 14.76 8.05 2.47
N ARG A 229 16.01 7.63 2.20
CA ARG A 229 16.45 7.17 0.90
C ARG A 229 16.71 5.68 0.92
N VAL A 230 16.14 5.00 -0.08
CA VAL A 230 16.37 3.58 -0.32
C VAL A 230 16.92 3.39 -1.73
N ARG A 231 17.80 2.40 -1.91
CA ARG A 231 18.34 2.00 -3.21
C ARG A 231 17.91 0.59 -3.57
N ARG A 232 17.88 0.27 -4.86
CA ARG A 232 17.53 -1.06 -5.36
C ARG A 232 18.37 -2.13 -4.67
N ASN A 233 17.70 -3.21 -4.27
CA ASN A 233 18.33 -4.40 -3.71
C ASN A 233 18.72 -5.38 -4.84
N PRO A 234 19.99 -5.55 -5.20
CA PRO A 234 20.40 -6.46 -6.26
C PRO A 234 20.21 -7.93 -5.89
N ARG A 235 20.00 -8.23 -4.59
CA ARG A 235 19.79 -9.58 -4.08
C ARG A 235 18.32 -9.96 -3.93
N PHE A 236 17.41 -9.04 -4.21
CA PHE A 236 15.98 -9.34 -4.22
C PHE A 236 15.66 -10.39 -5.29
N HIS A 237 14.86 -11.41 -4.97
CA HIS A 237 14.57 -12.52 -5.90
C HIS A 237 14.01 -12.05 -7.25
N ALA A 238 13.31 -10.92 -7.28
CA ALA A 238 12.74 -10.29 -8.47
C ALA A 238 13.48 -8.99 -8.87
N ALA A 239 14.76 -8.82 -8.51
CA ALA A 239 15.53 -7.58 -8.75
C ALA A 239 15.50 -7.09 -10.20
N LYS A 240 15.43 -8.00 -11.19
CA LYS A 240 15.32 -7.67 -12.62
C LYS A 240 14.00 -6.98 -12.99
N GLN A 241 12.97 -7.09 -12.16
CA GLN A 241 11.65 -6.46 -12.36
C GLN A 241 11.58 -5.08 -11.69
N VAL A 242 12.51 -4.75 -10.79
CA VAL A 242 12.61 -3.45 -10.12
C VAL A 242 13.26 -2.46 -11.07
N ARG A 243 12.47 -1.54 -11.60
CA ARG A 243 12.92 -0.57 -12.62
C ARG A 243 13.60 0.67 -12.03
N LEU A 244 13.20 1.11 -10.84
CA LEU A 244 13.78 2.28 -10.18
C LEU A 244 15.14 1.92 -9.57
N ASP A 245 16.07 2.87 -9.56
CA ASP A 245 17.36 2.73 -8.88
C ASP A 245 17.24 3.00 -7.38
N GLY A 246 16.25 3.84 -6.99
CA GLY A 246 15.96 4.14 -5.61
C GLY A 246 14.67 4.93 -5.44
N VAL A 247 14.33 5.20 -4.18
CA VAL A 247 13.20 6.05 -3.78
C VAL A 247 13.66 6.96 -2.64
N GLU A 248 13.26 8.22 -2.70
CA GLU A 248 13.35 9.18 -1.59
C GLU A 248 11.96 9.49 -1.07
N TYR A 249 11.74 9.27 0.22
CA TYR A 249 10.49 9.57 0.92
C TYR A 249 10.67 10.87 1.69
N HIS A 250 10.03 11.95 1.24
CA HIS A 250 10.08 13.27 1.86
C HIS A 250 8.89 13.48 2.79
N PRO A 251 9.10 13.73 4.10
CA PRO A 251 8.02 14.02 5.02
C PRO A 251 7.43 15.40 4.74
N ILE A 252 6.14 15.46 4.40
CA ILE A 252 5.43 16.68 4.07
C ILE A 252 4.37 16.97 5.14
N ALA A 253 4.64 17.89 6.04
CA ALA A 253 3.68 18.31 7.06
C ALA A 253 2.68 19.34 6.55
N ASP A 254 3.10 20.27 5.69
CA ASP A 254 2.26 21.31 5.07
C ASP A 254 1.89 20.90 3.65
N LEU A 255 0.61 20.63 3.41
CA LEU A 255 0.11 20.20 2.10
C LEU A 255 0.30 21.24 1.00
N ASN A 256 0.25 22.56 1.33
CA ASN A 256 0.50 23.61 0.35
C ASN A 256 1.98 23.69 -0.02
N ALA A 257 2.88 23.48 0.95
CA ALA A 257 4.31 23.37 0.67
C ALA A 257 4.60 22.14 -0.23
N GLY A 258 4.01 20.98 0.09
CA GLY A 258 4.12 19.78 -0.74
C GLY A 258 3.66 20.02 -2.18
N LEU A 259 2.53 20.68 -2.39
CA LEU A 259 2.02 21.00 -3.71
C LEU A 259 2.97 21.97 -4.47
N ARG A 260 3.58 22.95 -3.77
CA ARG A 260 4.61 23.83 -4.39
C ARG A 260 5.84 23.05 -4.82
N LEU A 261 6.34 22.13 -3.98
CA LEU A 261 7.49 21.28 -4.31
C LEU A 261 7.20 20.37 -5.52
N PHE A 262 6.01 19.78 -5.58
CA PHE A 262 5.57 18.98 -6.71
C PHE A 262 5.52 19.82 -8.01
N ARG A 263 4.88 21.00 -7.99
CA ARG A 263 4.81 21.91 -9.14
C ARG A 263 6.19 22.42 -9.60
N ALA A 264 7.13 22.54 -8.67
CA ALA A 264 8.52 22.93 -8.97
C ALA A 264 9.37 21.75 -9.49
N GLY A 265 8.81 20.54 -9.65
CA GLY A 265 9.54 19.35 -10.08
C GLY A 265 10.56 18.84 -9.07
N GLN A 266 10.44 19.24 -7.80
CA GLN A 266 11.28 18.73 -6.70
C GLN A 266 10.75 17.41 -6.13
N LEU A 267 9.48 17.12 -6.34
CA LEU A 267 8.84 15.83 -6.06
C LEU A 267 8.25 15.26 -7.36
N ASP A 268 8.37 13.96 -7.54
CA ASP A 268 7.80 13.21 -8.67
C ASP A 268 6.38 12.72 -8.35
N THR A 269 6.08 12.52 -7.05
CA THR A 269 4.76 12.14 -6.55
C THR A 269 4.43 12.89 -5.25
N LEU A 270 3.13 13.11 -5.01
CA LEU A 270 2.63 13.69 -3.77
C LEU A 270 1.38 12.91 -3.35
N THR A 271 1.43 12.26 -2.19
CA THR A 271 0.35 11.38 -1.71
C THR A 271 -0.90 12.17 -1.34
N ASN A 272 -0.74 13.35 -0.73
CA ASN A 272 -1.84 14.20 -0.28
C ASN A 272 -1.67 15.62 -0.79
N PHE A 273 -2.77 16.28 -1.09
CA PHE A 273 -2.82 17.68 -1.49
C PHE A 273 -3.91 18.43 -0.69
N PRO A 274 -3.89 19.78 -0.64
CA PRO A 274 -4.94 20.55 0.02
C PRO A 274 -6.31 20.28 -0.63
N PRO A 275 -7.33 19.80 0.11
CA PRO A 275 -8.64 19.42 -0.46
C PRO A 275 -9.33 20.57 -1.19
N GLU A 276 -9.14 21.80 -0.72
CA GLU A 276 -9.70 23.02 -1.33
C GLU A 276 -9.11 23.29 -2.73
N LYS A 277 -7.98 22.70 -3.08
CA LYS A 277 -7.33 22.82 -4.39
C LYS A 277 -7.80 21.79 -5.43
N LEU A 278 -8.70 20.87 -5.03
CA LEU A 278 -9.09 19.76 -5.90
C LEU A 278 -9.61 20.22 -7.26
N ASP A 279 -10.49 21.25 -7.29
CA ASP A 279 -11.08 21.70 -8.56
C ASP A 279 -10.04 22.38 -9.46
N SER A 280 -9.15 23.18 -8.88
CA SER A 280 -8.04 23.79 -9.65
C SER A 280 -7.07 22.73 -10.18
N LEU A 281 -6.75 21.70 -9.38
CA LEU A 281 -5.88 20.60 -9.81
C LEU A 281 -6.52 19.76 -10.92
N ARG A 282 -7.83 19.55 -10.89
CA ARG A 282 -8.55 18.89 -11.99
C ARG A 282 -8.47 19.67 -13.30
N ALA A 283 -8.51 21.00 -13.22
CA ALA A 283 -8.43 21.87 -14.38
C ALA A 283 -6.99 22.01 -14.90
N GLU A 284 -6.03 22.21 -14.00
CA GLU A 284 -4.64 22.51 -14.33
C GLU A 284 -3.81 21.26 -14.68
N MET A 285 -4.08 20.13 -14.00
CA MET A 285 -3.25 18.92 -14.03
C MET A 285 -4.08 17.63 -14.18
N PRO A 286 -5.02 17.53 -15.13
CA PRO A 286 -5.95 16.40 -15.24
C PRO A 286 -5.24 15.07 -15.51
N GLY A 287 -4.07 15.11 -16.16
CA GLY A 287 -3.24 13.95 -16.47
C GLY A 287 -2.45 13.40 -15.27
N GLU A 288 -2.24 14.19 -14.24
CA GLU A 288 -1.40 13.86 -13.08
C GLU A 288 -2.24 13.52 -11.84
N LEU A 289 -3.41 14.16 -11.69
CA LEU A 289 -4.31 13.89 -10.57
C LEU A 289 -4.88 12.47 -10.63
N ARG A 290 -4.66 11.69 -9.58
CA ARG A 290 -5.20 10.34 -9.42
C ARG A 290 -6.05 10.29 -8.16
N LEU A 291 -7.34 10.03 -8.33
CA LEU A 291 -8.28 9.80 -7.24
C LEU A 291 -8.71 8.34 -7.27
N ALA A 292 -8.57 7.66 -6.16
CA ALA A 292 -8.97 6.27 -6.00
C ALA A 292 -9.84 6.12 -4.75
N PRO A 293 -10.89 5.28 -4.78
CA PRO A 293 -11.66 4.97 -3.60
C PRO A 293 -10.79 4.29 -2.55
N SER A 294 -10.87 4.76 -1.31
CA SER A 294 -10.25 4.11 -0.15
C SER A 294 -11.30 3.29 0.60
N LEU A 295 -10.93 2.07 1.03
CA LEU A 295 -11.77 1.24 1.89
C LEU A 295 -11.63 1.63 3.37
N GLY A 296 -11.50 2.92 3.62
CA GLY A 296 -11.40 3.53 4.94
C GLY A 296 -12.69 4.21 5.37
N VAL A 297 -12.89 4.32 6.68
CA VAL A 297 -13.99 5.11 7.28
C VAL A 297 -13.40 6.05 8.31
N THR A 298 -13.70 7.34 8.19
CA THR A 298 -13.39 8.33 9.23
C THR A 298 -14.48 8.31 10.28
N VAL A 299 -14.10 8.12 11.54
CA VAL A 299 -15.03 8.00 12.66
C VAL A 299 -14.60 8.88 13.84
N TYR A 300 -15.58 9.35 14.61
CA TYR A 300 -15.32 9.88 15.95
C TYR A 300 -15.44 8.74 16.96
N VAL A 301 -14.34 8.45 17.66
CA VAL A 301 -14.32 7.47 18.74
C VAL A 301 -14.79 8.13 20.03
N LEU A 302 -15.88 7.65 20.60
CA LEU A 302 -16.45 8.16 21.83
C LEU A 302 -16.07 7.30 23.03
N ASN A 303 -15.42 7.90 24.03
CA ASN A 303 -15.09 7.19 25.27
C ASN A 303 -16.35 6.95 26.12
N HIS A 304 -16.96 5.77 25.97
CA HIS A 304 -18.17 5.39 26.71
C HIS A 304 -17.97 5.18 28.22
N ARG A 305 -16.72 5.18 28.71
CA ARG A 305 -16.41 5.20 30.17
C ARG A 305 -16.58 6.58 30.76
N SER A 306 -16.62 7.64 29.95
CA SER A 306 -16.94 9.00 30.42
C SER A 306 -18.40 9.05 30.86
N PRO A 307 -18.72 9.54 32.10
CA PRO A 307 -20.11 9.64 32.58
C PRO A 307 -21.03 10.36 31.60
N LYS A 308 -20.54 11.42 30.95
CA LYS A 308 -21.32 12.22 29.95
C LYS A 308 -21.63 11.44 28.67
N LEU A 309 -20.85 10.40 28.35
CA LEU A 309 -20.98 9.60 27.13
C LEU A 309 -21.37 8.14 27.42
N ALA A 310 -21.66 7.81 28.69
CA ALA A 310 -22.04 6.45 29.10
C ALA A 310 -23.41 6.04 28.50
N ASP A 311 -24.36 7.01 28.44
CA ASP A 311 -25.66 6.75 27.85
C ASP A 311 -25.58 6.59 26.32
N PRO A 312 -26.01 5.45 25.74
CA PRO A 312 -26.00 5.23 24.30
C PRO A 312 -26.90 6.21 23.53
N ARG A 313 -27.95 6.75 24.17
CA ARG A 313 -28.84 7.75 23.55
C ARG A 313 -28.09 9.04 23.25
N VAL A 314 -27.23 9.49 24.18
CA VAL A 314 -26.37 10.67 23.98
C VAL A 314 -25.38 10.42 22.80
N ARG A 315 -24.72 9.28 22.76
CA ARG A 315 -23.81 8.95 21.65
C ARG A 315 -24.52 8.92 20.31
N ARG A 316 -25.73 8.35 20.26
CA ARG A 316 -26.58 8.33 19.06
C ARG A 316 -27.02 9.73 18.64
N ALA A 317 -27.40 10.58 19.59
CA ALA A 317 -27.76 11.96 19.31
C ALA A 317 -26.59 12.74 18.69
N LEU A 318 -25.38 12.62 19.25
CA LEU A 318 -24.17 13.23 18.70
C LEU A 318 -23.91 12.73 17.27
N SER A 319 -24.04 11.44 17.02
CA SER A 319 -23.86 10.88 15.68
C SER A 319 -24.90 11.41 14.67
N LEU A 320 -26.16 11.57 15.07
CA LEU A 320 -27.22 12.10 14.21
C LEU A 320 -27.07 13.60 13.94
N ALA A 321 -26.49 14.36 14.86
CA ALA A 321 -26.25 15.80 14.71
C ALA A 321 -25.16 16.14 13.69
N ILE A 322 -24.30 15.21 13.33
CA ILE A 322 -23.24 15.44 12.34
C ILE A 322 -23.84 15.45 10.93
N ASP A 323 -23.70 16.57 10.24
CA ASP A 323 -24.07 16.69 8.82
C ASP A 323 -22.94 16.14 7.93
N ARG A 324 -23.00 14.83 7.66
CA ARG A 324 -22.00 14.11 6.86
C ARG A 324 -22.03 14.54 5.41
N GLU A 325 -23.22 14.84 4.88
CA GLU A 325 -23.42 15.29 3.51
C GLU A 325 -22.73 16.64 3.28
N LEU A 326 -22.89 17.58 4.23
CA LEU A 326 -22.22 18.87 4.18
C LEU A 326 -20.69 18.69 4.24
N ILE A 327 -20.21 17.83 5.16
CA ILE A 327 -18.78 17.56 5.33
C ILE A 327 -18.18 17.00 4.02
N THR A 328 -18.79 15.95 3.46
CA THR A 328 -18.24 15.31 2.25
C THR A 328 -18.36 16.20 1.01
N ALA A 329 -19.49 16.90 0.84
CA ALA A 329 -19.75 17.72 -0.35
C ALA A 329 -19.07 19.08 -0.34
N ARG A 330 -18.84 19.68 0.83
CA ARG A 330 -18.37 21.07 0.94
C ARG A 330 -16.98 21.24 1.56
N LEU A 331 -16.61 20.36 2.50
CA LEU A 331 -15.34 20.47 3.20
C LEU A 331 -14.29 19.53 2.61
N VAL A 332 -14.58 18.23 2.52
CA VAL A 332 -13.62 17.24 2.02
C VAL A 332 -13.54 17.28 0.50
N ARG A 333 -14.65 17.24 -0.21
CA ARG A 333 -14.79 17.40 -1.68
C ARG A 333 -13.98 16.39 -2.51
N ALA A 334 -13.44 15.33 -1.90
CA ALA A 334 -12.59 14.33 -2.55
C ALA A 334 -13.37 13.15 -3.14
N GLY A 335 -14.70 13.16 -3.07
CA GLY A 335 -15.56 12.07 -3.56
C GLY A 335 -15.94 11.08 -2.46
N ASP A 336 -15.71 11.44 -1.19
CA ASP A 336 -16.11 10.63 -0.03
C ASP A 336 -17.61 10.44 0.03
N THR A 337 -18.02 9.24 0.46
CA THR A 337 -19.43 8.88 0.60
C THR A 337 -19.88 9.03 2.06
N PRO A 338 -20.92 9.84 2.35
CA PRO A 338 -21.47 9.95 3.70
C PRO A 338 -22.05 8.59 4.13
N THR A 339 -21.72 8.13 5.33
CA THR A 339 -22.21 6.84 5.86
C THR A 339 -22.50 6.90 7.35
N LEU A 340 -23.45 6.06 7.80
CA LEU A 340 -23.71 5.77 9.21
C LEU A 340 -23.12 4.43 9.65
N GLY A 341 -22.52 3.68 8.72
CA GLY A 341 -21.93 2.36 8.97
C GLY A 341 -20.41 2.41 9.08
N LEU A 342 -19.84 1.44 9.80
CA LEU A 342 -18.39 1.23 9.90
C LEU A 342 -17.80 0.50 8.70
N VAL A 343 -18.61 -0.24 7.94
CA VAL A 343 -18.16 -1.01 6.78
C VAL A 343 -18.38 -0.20 5.52
N PRO A 344 -17.32 0.19 4.79
CA PRO A 344 -17.47 0.85 3.50
C PRO A 344 -18.24 -0.02 2.50
N PRO A 345 -19.05 0.58 1.62
CA PRO A 345 -19.83 -0.17 0.63
C PRO A 345 -18.99 -1.13 -0.24
N GLY A 346 -17.74 -0.77 -0.54
CA GLY A 346 -16.80 -1.60 -1.31
C GLY A 346 -16.31 -2.86 -0.60
N MET A 347 -16.51 -2.98 0.72
CA MET A 347 -16.16 -4.16 1.53
C MET A 347 -17.32 -5.14 1.71
N ALA A 348 -18.51 -4.80 1.24
CA ALA A 348 -19.63 -5.72 1.34
C ALA A 348 -19.38 -6.99 0.51
N PRO A 349 -19.70 -8.20 1.04
CA PRO A 349 -19.58 -9.44 0.26
C PRO A 349 -20.35 -9.36 -1.05
N ARG A 350 -19.78 -9.91 -2.13
CA ARG A 350 -20.45 -9.94 -3.44
C ARG A 350 -21.84 -10.61 -3.31
N GLY A 351 -22.87 -9.96 -3.83
CA GLY A 351 -24.25 -10.46 -3.75
C GLY A 351 -25.02 -10.04 -2.49
N THR A 352 -24.35 -9.41 -1.51
CA THR A 352 -25.06 -8.77 -0.40
C THR A 352 -25.23 -7.29 -0.74
N ARG A 353 -26.47 -6.81 -0.79
CA ARG A 353 -26.70 -5.36 -0.72
C ARG A 353 -26.32 -4.94 0.69
N PRO A 354 -25.34 -4.00 0.87
CA PRO A 354 -25.15 -3.40 2.18
C PRO A 354 -26.54 -2.93 2.63
N ARG A 355 -26.96 -3.32 3.83
CA ARG A 355 -28.10 -2.66 4.47
C ARG A 355 -27.65 -1.22 4.74
N THR A 356 -27.72 -0.39 3.72
CA THR A 356 -27.59 1.05 3.93
C THR A 356 -28.75 1.43 4.83
N PRO A 357 -28.52 1.81 6.08
CA PRO A 357 -29.61 2.30 6.90
C PRO A 357 -30.31 3.41 6.10
N VAL A 358 -31.63 3.41 6.08
CA VAL A 358 -32.37 4.55 5.54
C VAL A 358 -31.88 5.76 6.32
N VAL A 359 -31.10 6.62 5.65
CA VAL A 359 -30.55 7.83 6.28
C VAL A 359 -31.69 8.83 6.35
N PRO A 360 -32.18 9.19 7.55
CA PRO A 360 -33.21 10.18 7.69
C PRO A 360 -32.73 11.52 7.12
N SER A 361 -33.62 12.36 6.64
CA SER A 361 -33.27 13.73 6.20
C SER A 361 -32.51 14.48 7.30
N PRO A 362 -31.69 15.48 6.97
CA PRO A 362 -30.99 16.29 7.98
C PRO A 362 -31.88 16.83 9.04
N ALA A 363 -33.07 17.33 8.68
CA ALA A 363 -34.09 17.86 9.64
C ALA A 363 -34.61 16.75 10.58
N GLN A 364 -34.89 15.55 10.05
CA GLN A 364 -35.31 14.40 10.85
C GLN A 364 -34.20 13.94 11.82
N ARG A 365 -32.94 13.93 11.36
CA ARG A 365 -31.80 13.58 12.23
C ARG A 365 -31.65 14.56 13.39
N VAL A 366 -31.76 15.86 13.13
CA VAL A 366 -31.69 16.90 14.17
C VAL A 366 -32.85 16.76 15.16
N ALA A 367 -34.08 16.52 14.69
CA ALA A 367 -35.22 16.29 15.55
C ALA A 367 -35.02 15.08 16.47
N GLN A 368 -34.62 13.93 15.90
CA GLN A 368 -34.33 12.72 16.67
C GLN A 368 -33.20 12.93 17.67
N ALA A 369 -32.14 13.67 17.29
CA ALA A 369 -31.03 13.98 18.18
C ALA A 369 -31.51 14.78 19.40
N ARG A 370 -32.37 15.79 19.21
CA ARG A 370 -32.95 16.56 20.28
C ARG A 370 -33.80 15.71 21.21
N GLU A 371 -34.67 14.86 20.67
CA GLU A 371 -35.50 13.93 21.45
C GLU A 371 -34.63 13.00 22.32
N LEU A 372 -33.57 12.43 21.76
CA LEU A 372 -32.66 11.55 22.49
C LEU A 372 -31.91 12.28 23.60
N LEU A 373 -31.46 13.52 23.36
CA LEU A 373 -30.81 14.33 24.36
C LEU A 373 -31.80 14.71 25.49
N ALA A 374 -33.03 15.13 25.16
CA ALA A 374 -34.05 15.41 26.13
C ALA A 374 -34.36 14.19 27.02
N ALA A 375 -34.53 13.00 26.39
CA ALA A 375 -34.74 11.74 27.11
C ALA A 375 -33.55 11.30 27.97
N SER A 376 -32.36 11.87 27.76
CA SER A 376 -31.15 11.61 28.53
C SER A 376 -30.82 12.70 29.55
N GLY A 377 -31.72 13.66 29.78
CA GLY A 377 -31.52 14.73 30.73
C GLY A 377 -30.72 15.93 30.24
N TYR A 378 -30.40 16.02 28.95
CA TYR A 378 -29.65 17.13 28.35
C TYR A 378 -30.51 18.12 27.55
N GLY A 379 -31.81 18.08 27.68
CA GLY A 379 -32.76 18.82 26.85
C GLY A 379 -33.42 20.03 27.55
N LYS A 380 -32.70 20.73 28.44
CA LYS A 380 -33.21 21.98 29.04
C LYS A 380 -32.66 23.18 28.31
#